data_e91dbf997e5d51bb8a569b54a788ca7a
#
_entry.id   e91dbf997e5d51bb8a569b54a788ca7a
#
_cell.length_a   1.000
_cell.length_b   1.000
_cell.length_c   1.000
_cell.angle_alpha   90.00
_cell.angle_beta   90.00
_cell.angle_gamma   90.00
#
_symmetry.space_group_name_H-M   'P 1'
#
loop_
_entity.id
_entity.type
_entity.pdbx_description
1 polymer ?
#
loop_
_entity_poly.entity_id
_entity_poly.type
_entity_poly.pdbx_seq_one_letter_code
_entity_poly.pdbx_strand_id
1 'polypeptide(L)' 'MEINVRDIILKALEDEGYLCELTKEGIIFVDDEDRDTGVAIHIQTMT' A
#
# COMPACT_ATOMS: atom_id res chain seq x y z
N MET A 1 10.75 16.87 9.89
CA MET A 1 9.49 16.15 9.66
C MET A 1 9.72 15.10 8.59
N GLU A 2 9.45 13.87 8.94
CA GLU A 2 9.59 12.77 8.00
C GLU A 2 8.28 12.52 7.29
N ILE A 3 8.36 12.41 5.97
CA ILE A 3 7.21 12.06 5.17
C ILE A 3 7.29 10.57 4.89
N ASN A 4 6.31 9.83 5.34
CA ASN A 4 6.25 8.40 5.08
C ASN A 4 5.38 8.14 3.85
N VAL A 5 6.04 7.83 2.76
CA VAL A 5 5.36 7.62 1.47
C VAL A 5 4.39 6.44 1.56
N ARG A 6 4.75 5.41 2.33
CA ARG A 6 3.85 4.27 2.52
C ARG A 6 2.51 4.69 3.10
N ASP A 7 2.56 5.53 4.13
CA ASP A 7 1.32 5.98 4.78
C ASP A 7 0.45 6.79 3.82
N ILE A 8 1.08 7.59 2.98
CA ILE A 8 0.36 8.37 1.98
C ILE A 8 -0.35 7.45 1.00
N ILE A 9 0.36 6.43 0.52
CA ILE A 9 -0.20 5.47 -0.44
C ILE A 9 -1.32 4.68 0.20
N LEU A 10 -1.11 4.18 1.42
CA LEU A 10 -2.12 3.41 2.13
C LEU A 10 -3.38 4.22 2.34
N LYS A 11 -3.22 5.45 2.77
CA LYS A 11 -4.37 6.32 3.02
C LYS A 11 -5.13 6.62 1.74
N ALA A 12 -4.41 6.89 0.64
CA ALA A 12 -5.04 7.18 -0.63
C ALA A 12 -5.85 5.99 -1.13
N LEU A 13 -5.32 4.78 -0.97
CA LEU A 13 -6.03 3.58 -1.38
C LEU A 13 -7.24 3.31 -0.50
N GLU A 14 -7.11 3.51 0.80
CA GLU A 14 -8.23 3.34 1.71
C GLU A 14 -9.35 4.32 1.42
N ASP A 15 -8.99 5.56 1.06
CA ASP A 15 -9.98 6.58 0.71
C ASP A 15 -10.77 6.18 -0.53
N GLU A 16 -10.17 5.39 -1.42
CA GLU A 16 -10.84 4.89 -2.61
C GLU A 16 -11.65 3.61 -2.34
N GLY A 17 -11.55 3.08 -1.13
CA GLY A 17 -12.30 1.89 -0.76
C GLY A 17 -11.56 0.58 -0.90
N TYR A 18 -10.26 0.62 -1.13
CA TYR A 18 -9.46 -0.59 -1.23
C TYR A 18 -8.94 -1.03 0.12
N LEU A 19 -8.69 -2.32 0.24
CA LEU A 19 -8.04 -2.88 1.42
C LEU A 19 -6.57 -3.11 1.09
N CYS A 20 -5.70 -2.73 1.99
CA CYS A 20 -4.27 -2.85 1.77
C CYS A 20 -3.63 -3.67 2.87
N GLU A 21 -2.68 -4.50 2.50
CA GLU A 21 -1.92 -5.30 3.45
C GLU A 21 -0.44 -5.01 3.25
N LEU A 22 0.21 -4.57 4.31
CA LEU A 22 1.63 -4.26 4.31
C LEU A 22 2.42 -5.46 4.83
N THR A 23 3.39 -5.90 4.06
CA THR A 23 4.26 -7.01 4.45
C THR A 23 5.52 -6.48 5.10
N LYS A 24 6.28 -7.40 5.71
CA LYS A 24 7.57 -7.06 6.33
C LYS A 24 8.58 -6.58 5.31
N GLU A 25 8.40 -6.95 4.07
CA GLU A 25 9.32 -6.60 3.00
C GLU A 25 9.05 -5.23 2.40
N GLY A 26 8.01 -4.56 2.89
CA GLY A 26 7.64 -3.26 2.37
C GLY A 26 6.78 -3.33 1.13
N ILE A 27 6.16 -4.46 0.89
CA ILE A 27 5.25 -4.64 -0.24
C ILE A 27 3.83 -4.41 0.24
N ILE A 28 3.09 -3.61 -0.49
CA ILE A 28 1.69 -3.36 -0.19
C ILE A 28 0.85 -4.14 -1.19
N PHE A 29 0.07 -5.08 -0.70
CA PHE A 29 -0.90 -5.79 -1.52
C PHE A 29 -2.23 -5.09 -1.48
N VAL A 30 -2.85 -4.95 -2.62
CA VAL A 30 -4.12 -4.22 -2.75
C VAL A 30 -5.25 -5.20 -3.03
N ASP A 31 -6.27 -5.17 -2.20
CA ASP A 31 -7.45 -5.99 -2.36
C ASP A 31 -8.67 -5.11 -2.56
N ASP A 32 -9.63 -5.60 -3.33
CA ASP A 32 -10.89 -4.92 -3.55
C ASP A 32 -12.00 -5.75 -2.92
N GLU A 33 -12.40 -5.38 -1.71
CA GLU A 33 -13.38 -6.09 -0.89
C GLU A 33 -12.97 -7.53 -0.68
N ASP A 34 -13.60 -8.47 -1.37
CA ASP A 34 -13.32 -9.90 -1.23
C ASP A 34 -12.41 -10.43 -2.32
N ARG A 35 -11.83 -9.53 -3.11
CA ARG A 35 -11.03 -9.94 -4.26
C ARG A 35 -9.61 -9.42 -4.19
N ASP A 36 -8.69 -10.28 -4.56
CA ASP A 36 -7.32 -9.88 -4.79
C ASP A 36 -7.26 -9.21 -6.16
N THR A 37 -6.87 -7.94 -6.20
CA THR A 37 -6.76 -7.21 -7.47
C THR A 37 -5.55 -7.65 -8.28
N GLY A 38 -4.64 -8.37 -7.66
CA GLY A 38 -3.39 -8.74 -8.32
C GLY A 38 -2.36 -7.62 -8.36
N VAL A 39 -2.62 -6.52 -7.69
CA VAL A 39 -1.71 -5.39 -7.67
C VAL A 39 -0.87 -5.43 -6.41
N ALA A 40 0.43 -5.31 -6.56
CA ALA A 40 1.36 -5.20 -5.45
C ALA A 40 2.25 -4.00 -5.69
N ILE A 41 2.40 -3.18 -4.66
CA ILE A 41 3.19 -1.96 -4.75
C ILE A 41 4.47 -2.15 -3.96
N HIS A 42 5.60 -2.04 -4.64
CA HIS A 42 6.92 -2.07 -4.01
C HIS A 42 7.39 -0.65 -3.76
N ILE A 43 7.71 -0.37 -2.52
CA ILE A 43 8.29 0.93 -2.19
C ILE A 43 9.77 0.73 -1.95
N GLN A 44 10.59 1.29 -2.81
CA GLN A 44 12.03 1.25 -2.66
C GLN A 44 12.51 2.60 -2.18
N THR A 45 13.22 2.59 -1.06
CA THR A 45 13.85 3.79 -0.57
C THR A 45 15.31 3.77 -1.03
N MET A 46 15.70 4.83 -1.71
CA MET A 46 17.10 5.01 -2.05
C MET A 46 17.77 5.80 -0.95
N THR A 47 18.73 5.19 -0.37
CA THR A 47 19.54 5.86 0.65
C THR A 47 20.83 6.36 0.05
#